data_c39efefde4d1be93bcc070005c3bccf3
#
_entry.id   c39efefde4d1be93bcc070005c3bccf3
#
_cell.length_a   1.000
_cell.length_b   1.000
_cell.length_c   1.000
_cell.angle_alpha   90.00
_cell.angle_beta   90.00
_cell.angle_gamma   90.00
#
_symmetry.space_group_name_H-M   'P 1'
#
loop_
_entity.id
_entity.type
_entity.pdbx_description
1 polymer ?
#
loop_
_entity_poly.entity_id
_entity_poly.type
_entity_poly.pdbx_seq_one_letter_code
_entity_poly.pdbx_strand_id
1 'polypeptide(L)'
;VYAGALPEIADRVICCSSLSKTYSITGWRLGYLIGPENVIEGAKKVHDFLTVGAAAPLQEAAVVGLNFPQSYYDGLTELYTHKRQVFLDGLDRIGLKHTVPQGSYFVMVDISDFQKPGMRFHDKSDMEFCEWMIRTIGVAAVPGSSFFREPVNHLIRLHFARSEETLNEALERLAKLPKLV
;
A
#
# COMPACT_ATOMS: atom_id res chain seq x y z
N VAL A 1 3.08 -17.08 -3.22
CA VAL A 1 3.89 -17.71 -4.29
C VAL A 1 4.20 -16.65 -5.33
N TYR A 2 5.46 -16.51 -5.70
CA TYR A 2 5.90 -15.58 -6.74
C TYR A 2 5.85 -16.30 -8.11
N ALA A 3 4.99 -15.84 -9.01
CA ALA A 3 4.74 -16.54 -10.27
C ALA A 3 6.00 -16.74 -11.14
N GLY A 4 6.94 -15.76 -11.11
CA GLY A 4 8.21 -15.86 -11.84
C GLY A 4 9.18 -16.94 -11.32
N ALA A 5 8.92 -17.50 -10.13
CA ALA A 5 9.71 -18.60 -9.57
C ALA A 5 9.13 -19.99 -9.89
N LEU A 6 8.04 -20.05 -10.65
CA LEU A 6 7.43 -21.32 -11.10
C LEU A 6 8.00 -21.70 -12.47
N PRO A 7 8.85 -22.76 -12.56
CA PRO A 7 9.52 -23.12 -13.81
C PRO A 7 8.54 -23.40 -14.97
N GLU A 8 7.36 -23.95 -14.66
CA GLU A 8 6.36 -24.37 -15.63
C GLU A 8 5.73 -23.21 -16.40
N ILE A 9 5.85 -21.99 -15.92
CA ILE A 9 5.26 -20.80 -16.53
C ILE A 9 6.26 -19.64 -16.68
N ALA A 10 7.51 -19.82 -16.30
CA ALA A 10 8.53 -18.76 -16.29
C ALA A 10 8.72 -18.09 -17.65
N ASP A 11 8.56 -18.84 -18.73
CA ASP A 11 8.63 -18.37 -20.12
C ASP A 11 7.46 -17.45 -20.53
N ARG A 12 6.42 -17.38 -19.72
CA ARG A 12 5.22 -16.57 -19.94
C ARG A 12 4.99 -15.50 -18.85
N VAL A 13 5.94 -15.38 -17.92
CA VAL A 13 5.83 -14.42 -16.81
C VAL A 13 6.74 -13.23 -17.04
N ILE A 14 6.18 -12.03 -16.93
CA ILE A 14 6.92 -10.77 -16.86
C ILE A 14 6.75 -10.21 -15.46
N CYS A 15 7.86 -10.10 -14.75
CA CYS A 15 7.89 -9.54 -13.42
C CYS A 15 8.23 -8.05 -13.46
N CYS A 16 7.27 -7.21 -13.09
CA CYS A 16 7.47 -5.78 -12.91
C CYS A 16 7.67 -5.49 -11.43
N SER A 17 8.77 -4.89 -11.06
CA SER A 17 9.03 -4.53 -9.67
C SER A 17 9.58 -3.13 -9.54
N SER A 18 9.37 -2.52 -8.37
CA SER A 18 9.84 -1.18 -8.05
C SER A 18 10.81 -1.21 -6.88
N LEU A 19 11.86 -0.41 -6.97
CA LEU A 19 12.81 -0.19 -5.88
C LEU A 19 12.30 0.84 -4.87
N SER A 20 11.21 1.53 -5.20
CA SER A 20 10.68 2.68 -4.47
C SER A 20 10.41 2.46 -2.99
N LYS A 21 9.85 1.28 -2.62
CA LYS A 21 9.38 1.01 -1.26
C LYS A 21 10.42 0.27 -0.43
N THR A 22 11.03 -0.76 -1.02
CA THR A 22 12.06 -1.56 -0.35
C THR A 22 13.24 -0.72 0.13
N TYR A 23 13.64 0.28 -0.65
CA TYR A 23 14.79 1.13 -0.35
C TYR A 23 14.41 2.58 0.03
N SER A 24 13.12 2.87 0.23
CA SER A 24 12.62 4.22 0.56
C SER A 24 13.00 5.31 -0.44
N ILE A 25 13.13 4.96 -1.72
CA ILE A 25 13.58 5.83 -2.82
C ILE A 25 12.45 6.14 -3.81
N THR A 26 11.23 6.31 -3.34
CA THR A 26 10.05 6.53 -4.19
C THR A 26 10.24 7.66 -5.21
N GLY A 27 10.92 8.74 -4.84
CA GLY A 27 11.21 9.89 -5.70
C GLY A 27 12.20 9.61 -6.83
N TRP A 28 12.99 8.55 -6.74
CA TRP A 28 14.00 8.20 -7.74
C TRP A 28 13.42 7.61 -9.02
N ARG A 29 12.19 7.12 -8.98
CA ARG A 29 11.48 6.56 -10.12
C ARG A 29 12.20 5.36 -10.76
N LEU A 30 12.76 4.47 -9.93
CA LEU A 30 13.46 3.25 -10.36
C LEU A 30 12.61 2.01 -10.16
N GLY A 31 12.71 1.12 -11.13
CA GLY A 31 12.11 -0.21 -11.13
C GLY A 31 12.80 -1.08 -12.17
N TYR A 32 12.35 -2.32 -12.29
CA TYR A 32 12.92 -3.27 -13.25
C TYR A 32 11.87 -4.23 -13.79
N LEU A 33 12.17 -4.78 -14.96
CA LEU A 33 11.44 -5.88 -15.59
C LEU A 33 12.34 -7.11 -15.65
N ILE A 34 11.78 -8.28 -15.36
CA ILE A 34 12.40 -9.59 -15.57
C ILE A 34 11.43 -10.43 -16.38
N GLY A 35 11.88 -11.04 -17.45
CA GLY A 35 11.04 -11.88 -18.30
C GLY A 35 11.82 -12.49 -19.47
N PRO A 36 11.14 -13.17 -20.39
CA PRO A 36 11.76 -13.76 -21.57
C PRO A 36 12.49 -12.71 -22.42
N GLU A 37 13.65 -13.07 -22.96
CA GLU A 37 14.54 -12.16 -23.68
C GLU A 37 13.84 -11.41 -24.82
N ASN A 38 13.09 -12.13 -25.65
CA ASN A 38 12.37 -11.53 -26.79
C ASN A 38 11.34 -10.47 -26.35
N VAL A 39 10.70 -10.64 -25.21
CA VAL A 39 9.75 -9.67 -24.65
C VAL A 39 10.49 -8.47 -24.09
N ILE A 40 11.60 -8.70 -23.37
CA ILE A 40 12.40 -7.61 -22.79
C ILE A 40 13.04 -6.77 -23.91
N GLU A 41 13.52 -7.38 -24.99
CA GLU A 41 14.04 -6.63 -26.14
C GLU A 41 12.97 -5.76 -26.82
N GLY A 42 11.73 -6.25 -26.91
CA GLY A 42 10.59 -5.44 -27.36
C GLY A 42 10.29 -4.29 -26.40
N ALA A 43 10.26 -4.58 -25.10
CA ALA A 43 10.00 -3.58 -24.06
C ALA A 43 11.06 -2.47 -24.03
N LYS A 44 12.36 -2.80 -24.20
CA LYS A 44 13.44 -1.81 -24.28
C LYS A 44 13.20 -0.80 -25.39
N LYS A 45 12.83 -1.25 -26.60
CA LYS A 45 12.55 -0.38 -27.74
C LYS A 45 11.42 0.60 -27.44
N VAL A 46 10.33 0.13 -26.83
CA VAL A 46 9.20 0.99 -26.45
C VAL A 46 9.61 1.97 -25.34
N HIS A 47 10.32 1.49 -24.33
CA HIS A 47 10.77 2.30 -23.20
C HIS A 47 11.71 3.43 -23.65
N ASP A 48 12.63 3.16 -24.57
CA ASP A 48 13.55 4.15 -25.14
C ASP A 48 12.80 5.34 -25.77
N PHE A 49 11.75 5.07 -26.53
CA PHE A 49 10.93 6.12 -27.15
C PHE A 49 9.99 6.84 -26.17
N LEU A 50 9.53 6.16 -25.10
CA LEU A 50 8.59 6.74 -24.14
C LEU A 50 9.29 7.59 -23.08
N THR A 51 10.45 7.15 -22.58
CA THR A 51 11.11 7.76 -21.41
C THR A 51 12.62 7.88 -21.53
N VAL A 52 13.22 7.41 -22.65
CA VAL A 52 14.68 7.33 -22.87
C VAL A 52 15.34 6.32 -21.92
N GLY A 53 15.07 6.41 -20.63
CA GLY A 53 15.61 5.52 -19.60
C GLY A 53 15.56 6.15 -18.20
N ALA A 54 15.83 5.36 -17.19
CA ALA A 54 16.03 5.87 -15.85
C ALA A 54 17.40 6.57 -15.74
N ALA A 55 17.51 7.59 -14.87
CA ALA A 55 18.75 8.35 -14.69
C ALA A 55 19.92 7.44 -14.27
N ALA A 56 20.99 7.41 -15.07
CA ALA A 56 22.13 6.52 -14.86
C ALA A 56 22.78 6.65 -13.46
N PRO A 57 23.00 7.84 -12.88
CA PRO A 57 23.54 7.95 -11.52
C PRO A 57 22.66 7.30 -10.46
N LEU A 58 21.33 7.32 -10.64
CA LEU A 58 20.40 6.69 -9.71
C LEU A 58 20.37 5.17 -9.88
N GLN A 59 20.57 4.67 -11.10
CA GLN A 59 20.73 3.23 -11.36
C GLN A 59 21.99 2.71 -10.66
N GLU A 60 23.13 3.38 -10.77
CA GLU A 60 24.37 3.03 -10.09
C GLU A 60 24.19 3.02 -8.57
N ALA A 61 23.54 4.04 -8.01
CA ALA A 61 23.25 4.08 -6.59
C ALA A 61 22.32 2.92 -6.15
N ALA A 62 21.38 2.51 -6.98
CA ALA A 62 20.48 1.38 -6.70
C ALA A 62 21.21 0.04 -6.61
N VAL A 63 22.36 -0.11 -7.29
CA VAL A 63 23.20 -1.33 -7.18
C VAL A 63 23.62 -1.57 -5.73
N VAL A 64 23.89 -0.52 -4.97
CA VAL A 64 24.23 -0.63 -3.54
C VAL A 64 23.07 -1.28 -2.77
N GLY A 65 21.83 -0.84 -3.00
CA GLY A 65 20.65 -1.42 -2.35
C GLY A 65 20.40 -2.88 -2.75
N LEU A 66 20.57 -3.19 -4.04
CA LEU A 66 20.40 -4.56 -4.54
C LEU A 66 21.43 -5.55 -3.98
N ASN A 67 22.57 -5.05 -3.50
CA ASN A 67 23.62 -5.85 -2.84
C ASN A 67 23.51 -5.85 -1.30
N PHE A 68 22.44 -5.30 -0.73
CA PHE A 68 22.25 -5.38 0.73
C PHE A 68 22.15 -6.83 1.19
N PRO A 69 22.69 -7.14 2.38
CA PRO A 69 22.64 -8.48 2.95
C PRO A 69 21.19 -8.87 3.31
N GLN A 70 20.93 -10.17 3.44
CA GLN A 70 19.61 -10.70 3.82
C GLN A 70 19.08 -10.05 5.11
N SER A 71 19.96 -9.75 6.07
CA SER A 71 19.59 -9.09 7.32
C SER A 71 18.88 -7.74 7.15
N TYR A 72 19.11 -7.03 6.04
CA TYR A 72 18.35 -5.81 5.72
C TYR A 72 16.86 -6.14 5.46
N TYR A 73 16.60 -7.18 4.70
CA TYR A 73 15.23 -7.59 4.34
C TYR A 73 14.52 -8.23 5.54
N ASP A 74 15.25 -8.99 6.35
CA ASP A 74 14.73 -9.56 7.60
C ASP A 74 14.31 -8.44 8.56
N GLY A 75 15.16 -7.42 8.73
CA GLY A 75 14.86 -6.25 9.55
C GLY A 75 13.65 -5.45 9.04
N LEU A 76 13.48 -5.33 7.71
CA LEU A 76 12.25 -4.74 7.15
C LEU A 76 11.00 -5.56 7.49
N THR A 77 11.10 -6.88 7.40
CA THR A 77 10.00 -7.79 7.71
C THR A 77 9.60 -7.68 9.18
N GLU A 78 10.55 -7.67 10.09
CA GLU A 78 10.32 -7.49 11.53
C GLU A 78 9.68 -6.14 11.82
N LEU A 79 10.23 -5.05 11.29
CA LEU A 79 9.72 -3.69 11.45
C LEU A 79 8.27 -3.56 11.01
N TYR A 80 7.94 -4.05 9.82
CA TYR A 80 6.58 -3.92 9.29
C TYR A 80 5.61 -4.92 9.93
N THR A 81 6.06 -6.08 10.38
CA THR A 81 5.26 -7.00 11.18
C THR A 81 4.86 -6.36 12.50
N HIS A 82 5.80 -5.73 13.20
CA HIS A 82 5.53 -5.00 14.43
C HIS A 82 4.53 -3.85 14.21
N LYS A 83 4.79 -2.97 13.25
CA LYS A 83 3.89 -1.85 12.92
C LYS A 83 2.49 -2.30 12.53
N ARG A 84 2.39 -3.38 11.77
CA ARG A 84 1.11 -4.00 11.43
C ARG A 84 0.37 -4.42 12.69
N GLN A 85 1.04 -5.14 13.59
CA GLN A 85 0.41 -5.63 14.82
C GLN A 85 -0.10 -4.47 15.67
N VAL A 86 0.75 -3.47 15.94
CA VAL A 86 0.36 -2.27 16.71
C VAL A 86 -0.89 -1.60 16.11
N PHE A 87 -0.93 -1.45 14.80
CA PHE A 87 -2.03 -0.75 14.14
C PHE A 87 -3.31 -1.57 14.12
N LEU A 88 -3.24 -2.88 13.80
CA LEU A 88 -4.41 -3.76 13.77
C LEU A 88 -5.01 -3.95 15.17
N ASP A 89 -4.19 -4.20 16.19
CA ASP A 89 -4.64 -4.28 17.58
C ASP A 89 -5.34 -2.98 18.03
N GLY A 90 -4.85 -1.84 17.52
CA GLY A 90 -5.48 -0.55 17.74
C GLY A 90 -6.87 -0.44 17.10
N LEU A 91 -7.00 -0.88 15.85
CA LEU A 91 -8.28 -0.91 15.14
C LEU A 91 -9.29 -1.86 15.82
N ASP A 92 -8.82 -3.03 16.27
CA ASP A 92 -9.65 -4.00 17.03
C ASP A 92 -10.17 -3.40 18.33
N ARG A 93 -9.31 -2.72 19.09
CA ARG A 93 -9.72 -2.04 20.34
C ARG A 93 -10.76 -0.94 20.12
N ILE A 94 -10.75 -0.30 18.98
CA ILE A 94 -11.74 0.71 18.58
C ILE A 94 -13.04 0.06 18.08
N GLY A 95 -12.99 -1.22 17.68
CA GLY A 95 -14.10 -1.94 17.08
C GLY A 95 -14.28 -1.65 15.59
N LEU A 96 -13.26 -1.18 14.89
CA LEU A 96 -13.27 -0.97 13.45
C LEU A 96 -12.94 -2.26 12.72
N LYS A 97 -13.89 -2.79 11.95
CA LYS A 97 -13.68 -3.96 11.11
C LYS A 97 -12.64 -3.69 10.05
N HIS A 98 -11.72 -4.62 9.85
CA HIS A 98 -10.63 -4.43 8.89
C HIS A 98 -10.14 -5.76 8.30
N THR A 99 -9.39 -5.68 7.20
CA THR A 99 -8.67 -6.82 6.66
C THR A 99 -7.41 -7.11 7.48
N VAL A 100 -6.95 -8.37 7.46
CA VAL A 100 -5.64 -8.75 8.00
C VAL A 100 -4.67 -8.93 6.82
N PRO A 101 -3.87 -7.91 6.48
CA PRO A 101 -2.98 -7.99 5.33
C PRO A 101 -1.81 -8.95 5.59
N GLN A 102 -1.52 -9.82 4.62
CA GLN A 102 -0.39 -10.75 4.66
C GLN A 102 0.87 -10.19 3.99
N GLY A 103 0.79 -9.00 3.42
CA GLY A 103 1.89 -8.30 2.78
C GLY A 103 1.53 -6.84 2.56
N SER A 104 2.48 -6.05 2.07
CA SER A 104 2.32 -4.61 1.95
C SER A 104 2.22 -3.91 3.33
N TYR A 105 1.88 -2.65 3.33
CA TYR A 105 1.66 -1.82 4.54
C TYR A 105 0.28 -1.15 4.52
N PHE A 106 -0.63 -1.65 3.71
CA PHE A 106 -2.01 -1.16 3.61
C PHE A 106 -2.98 -2.07 4.35
N VAL A 107 -4.04 -1.47 4.89
CA VAL A 107 -5.18 -2.15 5.49
C VAL A 107 -6.47 -1.52 4.96
N MET A 108 -7.45 -2.37 4.62
CA MET A 108 -8.80 -1.91 4.29
C MET A 108 -9.65 -1.95 5.55
N VAL A 109 -10.31 -0.84 5.86
CA VAL A 109 -11.20 -0.68 7.00
C VAL A 109 -12.63 -0.57 6.48
N ASP A 110 -13.53 -1.35 7.07
CA ASP A 110 -14.95 -1.39 6.72
C ASP A 110 -15.70 -0.33 7.51
N ILE A 111 -16.32 0.61 6.80
CA ILE A 111 -17.13 1.71 7.35
C ILE A 111 -18.64 1.47 7.22
N SER A 112 -19.08 0.28 6.80
CA SER A 112 -20.48 -0.05 6.59
C SER A 112 -21.34 0.18 7.83
N ASP A 113 -20.79 0.02 9.02
CA ASP A 113 -21.51 0.29 10.26
C ASP A 113 -21.90 1.76 10.41
N PHE A 114 -21.18 2.68 9.82
CA PHE A 114 -21.48 4.13 9.81
C PHE A 114 -22.43 4.53 8.67
N GLN A 115 -22.72 3.62 7.75
CA GLN A 115 -23.62 3.82 6.60
C GLN A 115 -24.99 3.16 6.79
N LYS A 116 -25.29 2.61 7.95
CA LYS A 116 -26.62 2.01 8.27
C LYS A 116 -27.72 3.07 8.31
N PRO A 117 -28.99 2.68 8.09
CA PRO A 117 -30.12 3.58 8.28
C PRO A 117 -30.10 4.29 9.63
N GLY A 118 -30.23 5.61 9.61
CA GLY A 118 -30.17 6.45 10.82
C GLY A 118 -28.78 6.90 11.23
N MET A 119 -27.72 6.42 10.58
CA MET A 119 -26.36 6.90 10.79
C MET A 119 -26.05 8.06 9.85
N ARG A 120 -25.05 8.87 10.23
CA ARG A 120 -24.65 10.08 9.48
C ARG A 120 -24.30 9.85 8.02
N PHE A 121 -23.73 8.69 7.70
CA PHE A 121 -23.28 8.36 6.34
C PHE A 121 -24.21 7.38 5.60
N HIS A 122 -25.44 7.25 6.05
CA HIS A 122 -26.46 6.53 5.28
C HIS A 122 -26.55 7.13 3.86
N ASP A 123 -26.48 6.28 2.85
CA ASP A 123 -26.48 6.66 1.42
C ASP A 123 -25.33 7.58 0.97
N LYS A 124 -24.26 7.69 1.77
CA LYS A 124 -23.06 8.45 1.45
C LYS A 124 -21.94 7.54 0.94
N SER A 125 -21.09 8.10 0.07
CA SER A 125 -19.93 7.42 -0.47
C SER A 125 -18.78 7.36 0.54
N ASP A 126 -17.87 6.44 0.31
CA ASP A 126 -16.58 6.36 1.02
C ASP A 126 -15.71 7.61 0.80
N MET A 127 -15.85 8.29 -0.33
CA MET A 127 -15.22 9.59 -0.62
C MET A 127 -15.69 10.65 0.36
N GLU A 128 -17.03 10.82 0.50
CA GLU A 128 -17.61 11.77 1.45
C GLU A 128 -17.21 11.47 2.89
N PHE A 129 -17.12 10.17 3.24
CA PHE A 129 -16.62 9.76 4.54
C PHE A 129 -15.15 10.15 4.75
N CYS A 130 -14.27 9.90 3.78
CA CYS A 130 -12.85 10.27 3.85
C CYS A 130 -12.66 11.79 3.97
N GLU A 131 -13.40 12.59 3.21
CA GLU A 131 -13.34 14.05 3.28
C GLU A 131 -13.80 14.58 4.65
N TRP A 132 -14.88 14.02 5.18
CA TRP A 132 -15.34 14.38 6.50
C TRP A 132 -14.35 13.97 7.59
N MET A 133 -13.81 12.76 7.50
CA MET A 133 -12.88 12.21 8.48
C MET A 133 -11.62 13.06 8.61
N ILE A 134 -11.03 13.47 7.48
CA ILE A 134 -9.84 14.33 7.51
C ILE A 134 -10.14 15.71 8.10
N ARG A 135 -11.31 16.29 7.82
CA ARG A 135 -11.71 17.60 8.34
C ARG A 135 -12.06 17.57 9.83
N THR A 136 -12.61 16.45 10.32
CA THR A 136 -13.17 16.34 11.67
C THR A 136 -12.16 15.82 12.68
N ILE A 137 -11.42 14.76 12.32
CA ILE A 137 -10.45 14.13 13.23
C ILE A 137 -9.01 14.21 12.75
N GLY A 138 -8.76 14.75 11.55
CA GLY A 138 -7.42 14.95 11.02
C GLY A 138 -6.71 13.65 10.60
N VAL A 139 -7.47 12.58 10.26
CA VAL A 139 -6.93 11.33 9.74
C VAL A 139 -7.29 11.21 8.27
N ALA A 140 -6.29 11.09 7.40
CA ALA A 140 -6.46 10.90 5.97
C ALA A 140 -6.57 9.41 5.62
N ALA A 141 -7.52 9.06 4.77
CA ALA A 141 -7.64 7.75 4.15
C ALA A 141 -7.85 7.89 2.64
N VAL A 142 -7.69 6.80 1.91
CA VAL A 142 -8.02 6.75 0.50
C VAL A 142 -9.33 5.96 0.34
N PRO A 143 -10.32 6.49 -0.42
CA PRO A 143 -11.57 5.78 -0.67
C PRO A 143 -11.32 4.40 -1.29
N GLY A 144 -11.98 3.38 -0.79
CA GLY A 144 -11.85 2.00 -1.29
C GLY A 144 -12.33 1.87 -2.73
N SER A 145 -13.38 2.60 -3.09
CA SER A 145 -13.92 2.65 -4.46
C SER A 145 -12.87 2.94 -5.54
N SER A 146 -11.74 3.60 -5.17
CA SER A 146 -10.62 3.85 -6.07
C SER A 146 -9.85 2.59 -6.48
N PHE A 147 -10.09 1.43 -5.86
CA PHE A 147 -9.30 0.21 -6.05
C PHE A 147 -10.10 -0.96 -6.63
N PHE A 148 -11.41 -0.81 -6.81
CA PHE A 148 -12.28 -1.87 -7.29
C PHE A 148 -12.97 -1.44 -8.59
N ARG A 149 -13.20 -2.41 -9.47
CA ARG A 149 -14.02 -2.22 -10.67
C ARG A 149 -15.51 -2.10 -10.33
N GLU A 150 -15.94 -2.88 -9.36
CA GLU A 150 -17.31 -2.89 -8.88
C GLU A 150 -17.54 -1.73 -7.88
N PRO A 151 -18.76 -1.23 -7.72
CA PRO A 151 -19.04 -0.15 -6.79
C PRO A 151 -18.90 -0.62 -5.33
N VAL A 152 -17.72 -0.39 -4.75
CA VAL A 152 -17.41 -0.70 -3.35
C VAL A 152 -17.30 0.63 -2.60
N ASN A 153 -18.36 1.03 -1.89
CA ASN A 153 -18.46 2.31 -1.19
C ASN A 153 -18.37 2.22 0.33
N HIS A 154 -18.04 1.04 0.87
CA HIS A 154 -17.99 0.77 2.31
C HIS A 154 -16.59 0.50 2.84
N LEU A 155 -15.57 0.69 2.02
CA LEU A 155 -14.18 0.46 2.41
C LEU A 155 -13.37 1.75 2.31
N ILE A 156 -12.45 1.95 3.24
CA ILE A 156 -11.40 2.96 3.16
C ILE A 156 -10.05 2.31 3.35
N ARG A 157 -9.01 2.81 2.67
CA ARG A 157 -7.65 2.31 2.81
C ARG A 157 -6.83 3.21 3.72
N LEU A 158 -6.31 2.63 4.80
CA LEU A 158 -5.29 3.19 5.66
C LEU A 158 -3.93 2.53 5.42
N HIS A 159 -2.88 3.02 6.05
CA HIS A 159 -1.54 2.41 6.00
C HIS A 159 -0.80 2.58 7.32
N PHE A 160 0.07 1.62 7.63
CA PHE A 160 0.89 1.61 8.83
C PHE A 160 2.38 1.90 8.58
N ALA A 161 2.73 2.47 7.43
CA ALA A 161 4.11 2.87 7.10
C ALA A 161 4.44 4.26 7.68
N ARG A 162 4.30 4.42 9.00
CA ARG A 162 4.62 5.64 9.77
C ARG A 162 5.41 5.28 11.02
N SER A 163 5.88 6.30 11.74
CA SER A 163 6.41 6.09 13.09
C SER A 163 5.31 5.55 14.02
N GLU A 164 5.69 4.82 15.04
CA GLU A 164 4.74 4.28 16.01
C GLU A 164 3.97 5.38 16.75
N GLU A 165 4.65 6.49 17.05
CA GLU A 165 4.02 7.70 17.61
C GLU A 165 2.87 8.19 16.72
N THR A 166 3.11 8.34 15.40
CA THR A 166 2.07 8.76 14.44
C THR A 166 0.94 7.74 14.34
N LEU A 167 1.25 6.44 14.42
CA LEU A 167 0.22 5.39 14.40
C LEU A 167 -0.67 5.45 15.63
N ASN A 168 -0.08 5.62 16.82
CA ASN A 168 -0.82 5.74 18.06
C ASN A 168 -1.69 7.01 18.08
N GLU A 169 -1.16 8.15 17.63
CA GLU A 169 -1.95 9.38 17.48
C GLU A 169 -3.13 9.19 16.53
N ALA A 170 -2.91 8.52 15.39
CA ALA A 170 -3.98 8.23 14.43
C ALA A 170 -5.07 7.33 15.06
N LEU A 171 -4.68 6.31 15.82
CA LEU A 171 -5.60 5.41 16.53
C LEU A 171 -6.43 6.17 17.59
N GLU A 172 -5.81 7.07 18.37
CA GLU A 172 -6.52 7.93 19.33
C GLU A 172 -7.57 8.83 18.66
N ARG A 173 -7.25 9.32 17.45
CA ARG A 173 -8.17 10.13 16.64
C ARG A 173 -9.29 9.26 16.06
N LEU A 174 -8.98 8.09 15.53
CA LEU A 174 -9.96 7.13 15.02
C LEU A 174 -10.93 6.64 16.10
N ALA A 175 -10.48 6.50 17.36
CA ALA A 175 -11.33 6.13 18.50
C ALA A 175 -12.48 7.11 18.77
N LYS A 176 -12.46 8.28 18.16
CA LYS A 176 -13.56 9.26 18.24
C LYS A 176 -14.71 8.95 17.29
N LEU A 177 -14.45 8.20 16.21
CA LEU A 177 -15.43 7.93 15.15
C LEU A 177 -16.77 7.38 15.67
N PRO A 178 -16.81 6.33 16.53
CA PRO A 178 -18.10 5.78 17.00
C PRO A 178 -18.99 6.76 17.77
N LYS A 179 -18.41 7.89 18.22
CA LYS A 179 -19.15 8.92 18.99
C LYS A 179 -19.57 10.10 18.12
N LEU A 180 -19.03 10.22 16.92
CA LEU A 180 -19.24 11.38 16.04
C LEU A 180 -20.15 11.07 14.85
N VAL A 181 -20.45 9.80 14.66
CA VAL A 181 -21.21 9.30 13.48
C VAL A 181 -22.58 8.78 13.88
#